data_42f12269f8258448f89052ec29c8d3b0
#
_entry.id   42f12269f8258448f89052ec29c8d3b0
#
_cell.length_a   1.000
_cell.length_b   1.000
_cell.length_c   1.000
_cell.angle_alpha   90.00
_cell.angle_beta   90.00
_cell.angle_gamma   90.00
#
_symmetry.space_group_name_H-M   'P 1'
#
loop_
_entity.id
_entity.type
_entity.pdbx_description
1 polymer ?
#
loop_
_entity_poly.entity_id
_entity_poly.type
_entity_poly.pdbx_seq_one_letter_code
_entity_poly.pdbx_strand_id
1 'polypeptide(L)'
;MFTWKIVSDPIYNYVTFNKEVEEPVVNSILLQRLRYILQLQTAHLVYPGAMHSRFQHSLGVMHLSGIVAQDYTDKIIALYGESALEGFPARSLVEATRLAGLLHDVGHAAFGHAFEEMVLWRSGKIPPELSNHERIGVRLIEQLLEDTLLKLEKIHDFPHLTEILLELLREREPGSKILNVYRWIIKDSLYPTDIVDFLKRDSYYTGASEYGYIHHERLYINTYPLEARDNYILVLDRTAWGEFREYMVAKAGMYEHVYYHSVNRAFDRVLNDILAKMESTYNLSERVTMISTGNPYPYLELTDVFMYKLMMDHALYANDDIGRLCRTIMIDRKPPYRRVGREYILYASKGLTYLKELLKLMFDQMYRQRVQNLILEEVVSAVKDKNIGYEDVWIDILDISPVSKSVLIPDGSGKRPYIRLYLGKKSGREITLDREVDLLEEGLPLMVIFRAYIAREKYDVELEPIISKALESSIESTLGLTRREYDEALKTLFQHMDSIEHKSMTM
;
A
#
# COMPACT_ATOMS: atom_id res chain seq x y z
N MET A 1 6.29 28.74 24.07
CA MET A 1 7.25 27.61 23.90
C MET A 1 6.43 26.35 23.97
N PHE A 2 6.45 25.50 22.94
CA PHE A 2 5.70 24.24 22.93
C PHE A 2 6.33 23.21 23.85
N THR A 3 5.49 22.37 24.49
CA THR A 3 5.93 21.26 25.32
C THR A 3 5.85 19.96 24.51
N TRP A 4 6.94 19.21 24.45
CA TRP A 4 7.01 17.97 23.69
C TRP A 4 6.75 16.75 24.55
N LYS A 5 6.01 15.79 24.03
CA LYS A 5 5.85 14.45 24.60
C LYS A 5 6.69 13.48 23.78
N ILE A 6 7.34 12.56 24.46
CA ILE A 6 8.21 11.56 23.85
C ILE A 6 7.57 10.19 24.08
N VAL A 7 7.43 9.42 23.00
CA VAL A 7 6.90 8.06 23.02
C VAL A 7 7.96 7.12 22.43
N SER A 8 8.23 6.02 23.08
CA SER A 8 9.15 4.99 22.57
C SER A 8 8.53 4.29 21.35
N ASP A 9 9.31 4.13 20.30
CA ASP A 9 8.93 3.46 19.07
C ASP A 9 10.04 2.50 18.62
N PRO A 10 9.75 1.26 18.25
CA PRO A 10 10.77 0.29 17.90
C PRO A 10 11.50 0.58 16.57
N ILE A 11 10.94 1.45 15.72
CA ILE A 11 11.50 1.78 14.41
C ILE A 11 12.37 3.04 14.49
N TYR A 12 11.89 4.08 15.19
CA TYR A 12 12.53 5.40 15.28
C TYR A 12 13.17 5.68 16.65
N ASN A 13 13.20 4.71 17.54
CA ASN A 13 13.54 4.84 18.96
C ASN A 13 12.54 5.73 19.72
N TYR A 14 12.33 6.95 19.23
CA TYR A 14 11.40 7.91 19.83
C TYR A 14 10.61 8.64 18.75
N VAL A 15 9.31 8.73 18.96
CA VAL A 15 8.41 9.63 18.26
C VAL A 15 8.05 10.77 19.21
N THR A 16 8.17 12.00 18.73
CA THR A 16 7.82 13.19 19.51
C THR A 16 6.58 13.85 18.94
N PHE A 17 5.72 14.33 19.79
CA PHE A 17 4.59 15.16 19.41
C PHE A 17 4.35 16.32 20.37
N ASN A 18 3.81 17.40 19.80
CA ASN A 18 3.49 18.63 20.49
C ASN A 18 2.26 18.44 21.36
N LYS A 19 2.37 18.76 22.67
CA LYS A 19 1.25 18.60 23.60
C LYS A 19 0.11 19.57 23.36
N GLU A 20 0.40 20.75 22.85
CA GLU A 20 -0.57 21.79 22.71
C GLU A 20 -1.40 21.64 21.42
N VAL A 21 -0.80 21.11 20.33
CA VAL A 21 -1.42 21.01 19.01
C VAL A 21 -1.74 19.56 18.62
N GLU A 22 -0.76 18.66 18.71
CA GLU A 22 -0.89 17.29 18.23
C GLU A 22 -1.53 16.36 19.25
N GLU A 23 -1.28 16.53 20.57
CA GLU A 23 -1.85 15.64 21.61
C GLU A 23 -3.38 15.64 21.63
N PRO A 24 -4.11 16.75 21.44
CA PRO A 24 -5.57 16.72 21.33
C PRO A 24 -6.06 15.87 20.16
N VAL A 25 -5.35 15.88 19.02
CA VAL A 25 -5.66 15.06 17.84
C VAL A 25 -5.31 13.59 18.10
N VAL A 26 -4.14 13.32 18.70
CA VAL A 26 -3.73 11.96 19.11
C VAL A 26 -4.74 11.34 20.07
N ASN A 27 -5.27 12.10 21.02
CA ASN A 27 -6.24 11.63 22.00
C ASN A 27 -7.69 11.57 21.51
N SER A 28 -7.95 11.98 20.27
CA SER A 28 -9.30 11.90 19.69
C SER A 28 -9.78 10.45 19.54
N ILE A 29 -11.08 10.24 19.64
CA ILE A 29 -11.69 8.93 19.38
C ILE A 29 -11.33 8.40 17.98
N LEU A 30 -11.21 9.31 17.03
CA LEU A 30 -10.91 8.98 15.63
C LEU A 30 -9.54 8.30 15.50
N LEU A 31 -8.51 8.82 16.16
CA LEU A 31 -7.19 8.21 16.12
C LEU A 31 -7.05 7.03 17.09
N GLN A 32 -7.60 7.14 18.30
CA GLN A 32 -7.46 6.08 19.30
C GLN A 32 -8.09 4.75 18.88
N ARG A 33 -9.14 4.77 18.03
CA ARG A 33 -9.72 3.53 17.51
C ARG A 33 -8.75 2.72 16.64
N LEU A 34 -7.75 3.37 16.02
CA LEU A 34 -6.75 2.68 15.21
C LEU A 34 -5.88 1.70 16.02
N ARG A 35 -5.86 1.78 17.36
CA ARG A 35 -5.25 0.78 18.24
C ARG A 35 -5.91 -0.60 18.12
N TYR A 36 -7.15 -0.63 17.67
CA TYR A 36 -7.98 -1.81 17.56
C TYR A 36 -8.15 -2.28 16.11
N ILE A 37 -7.32 -1.77 15.20
CA ILE A 37 -7.23 -2.17 13.79
C ILE A 37 -5.78 -2.54 13.50
N LEU A 38 -5.54 -3.80 13.18
CA LEU A 38 -4.22 -4.31 12.84
C LEU A 38 -3.77 -3.80 11.46
N GLN A 39 -2.47 -3.57 11.31
CA GLN A 39 -1.89 -3.14 10.05
C GLN A 39 -2.01 -4.22 8.97
N LEU A 40 -1.80 -5.48 9.32
CA LEU A 40 -1.62 -6.60 8.40
C LEU A 40 -2.73 -7.67 8.50
N GLN A 41 -3.97 -7.30 8.76
CA GLN A 41 -5.15 -8.18 8.68
C GLN A 41 -4.92 -9.56 9.33
N THR A 42 -4.85 -10.63 8.51
CA THR A 42 -4.66 -12.02 8.95
C THR A 42 -3.20 -12.45 9.06
N ALA A 43 -2.24 -11.59 8.71
CA ALA A 43 -0.83 -11.97 8.65
C ALA A 43 -0.28 -12.52 9.99
N HIS A 44 -0.84 -12.12 11.14
CA HIS A 44 -0.47 -12.66 12.45
C HIS A 44 -0.73 -14.18 12.58
N LEU A 45 -1.59 -14.76 11.74
CA LEU A 45 -1.79 -16.20 11.68
C LEU A 45 -0.60 -16.94 11.07
N VAL A 46 0.24 -16.24 10.32
CA VAL A 46 1.47 -16.76 9.69
C VAL A 46 2.71 -16.23 10.40
N TYR A 47 2.70 -14.94 10.70
CA TYR A 47 3.77 -14.20 11.38
C TYR A 47 3.28 -13.76 12.76
N PRO A 48 3.46 -14.54 13.83
CA PRO A 48 2.84 -14.26 15.13
C PRO A 48 3.14 -12.89 15.73
N GLY A 49 4.27 -12.27 15.35
CA GLY A 49 4.65 -10.92 15.74
C GLY A 49 3.88 -9.80 15.01
N ALA A 50 3.17 -10.10 13.92
CA ALA A 50 2.44 -9.13 13.09
C ALA A 50 1.14 -8.63 13.77
N MET A 51 1.25 -8.16 15.01
CA MET A 51 0.13 -7.69 15.86
C MET A 51 0.15 -6.17 16.05
N HIS A 52 1.00 -5.45 15.34
CA HIS A 52 1.03 -3.99 15.40
C HIS A 52 -0.20 -3.38 14.72
N SER A 53 -0.60 -2.25 15.29
CA SER A 53 -1.82 -1.56 14.87
C SER A 53 -1.53 -0.37 13.95
N ARG A 54 -2.55 0.09 13.24
CA ARG A 54 -2.50 1.32 12.44
C ARG A 54 -2.19 2.55 13.28
N PHE A 55 -2.49 2.55 14.58
CA PHE A 55 -2.10 3.63 15.49
C PHE A 55 -0.58 3.82 15.56
N GLN A 56 0.18 2.74 15.68
CA GLN A 56 1.64 2.81 15.73
C GLN A 56 2.23 3.29 14.40
N HIS A 57 1.68 2.81 13.30
CA HIS A 57 2.02 3.27 11.96
C HIS A 57 1.72 4.77 11.79
N SER A 58 0.53 5.24 12.11
CA SER A 58 0.15 6.66 12.03
C SER A 58 1.11 7.58 12.81
N LEU A 59 1.54 7.17 14.00
CA LEU A 59 2.55 7.92 14.77
C LEU A 59 3.90 7.96 14.05
N GLY A 60 4.31 6.84 13.45
CA GLY A 60 5.56 6.76 12.67
C GLY A 60 5.53 7.64 11.43
N VAL A 61 4.42 7.61 10.68
CA VAL A 61 4.22 8.46 9.50
C VAL A 61 4.20 9.94 9.88
N MET A 62 3.51 10.31 10.96
CA MET A 62 3.55 11.69 11.49
C MET A 62 4.99 12.15 11.76
N HIS A 63 5.77 11.33 12.45
CA HIS A 63 7.16 11.64 12.80
C HIS A 63 8.01 11.85 11.56
N LEU A 64 7.99 10.90 10.65
CA LEU A 64 8.80 10.92 9.43
C LEU A 64 8.37 12.06 8.51
N SER A 65 7.06 12.27 8.33
CA SER A 65 6.52 13.37 7.51
C SER A 65 6.95 14.73 8.03
N GLY A 66 6.99 14.91 9.35
CA GLY A 66 7.46 16.16 9.95
C GLY A 66 8.94 16.46 9.66
N ILE A 67 9.79 15.44 9.73
CA ILE A 67 11.23 15.57 9.42
C ILE A 67 11.40 15.96 7.94
N VAL A 68 10.71 15.26 7.04
CA VAL A 68 10.80 15.50 5.59
C VAL A 68 10.20 16.86 5.22
N ALA A 69 9.06 17.24 5.83
CA ALA A 69 8.43 18.53 5.58
C ALA A 69 9.32 19.70 6.00
N GLN A 70 9.99 19.59 7.14
CA GLN A 70 10.95 20.61 7.58
C GLN A 70 12.12 20.72 6.61
N ASP A 71 12.74 19.61 6.23
CA ASP A 71 13.86 19.58 5.28
C ASP A 71 13.47 20.16 3.90
N TYR A 72 12.28 19.82 3.38
CA TYR A 72 11.81 20.37 2.10
C TYR A 72 11.49 21.86 2.21
N THR A 73 10.91 22.31 3.32
CA THR A 73 10.67 23.74 3.57
C THR A 73 11.97 24.51 3.56
N ASP A 74 12.99 24.05 4.29
CA ASP A 74 14.28 24.70 4.37
C ASP A 74 14.97 24.76 3.00
N LYS A 75 14.89 23.70 2.21
CA LYS A 75 15.43 23.66 0.84
C LYS A 75 14.71 24.62 -0.10
N ILE A 76 13.37 24.67 -0.06
CA ILE A 76 12.58 25.58 -0.90
C ILE A 76 12.90 27.02 -0.57
N ILE A 77 12.92 27.39 0.71
CA ILE A 77 13.28 28.75 1.15
C ILE A 77 14.71 29.11 0.74
N ALA A 78 15.64 28.19 0.90
CA ALA A 78 17.05 28.41 0.52
C ALA A 78 17.25 28.58 -0.98
N LEU A 79 16.45 27.91 -1.82
CA LEU A 79 16.56 27.96 -3.28
C LEU A 79 15.77 29.13 -3.90
N TYR A 80 14.58 29.41 -3.35
CA TYR A 80 13.60 30.29 -4.03
C TYR A 80 13.08 31.44 -3.13
N GLY A 81 13.43 31.45 -1.83
CA GLY A 81 12.90 32.41 -0.87
C GLY A 81 11.51 32.02 -0.34
N GLU A 82 11.04 32.76 0.67
CA GLU A 82 9.74 32.52 1.33
C GLU A 82 8.53 32.68 0.38
N SER A 83 8.65 33.48 -0.66
CA SER A 83 7.59 33.73 -1.65
C SER A 83 7.19 32.42 -2.40
N ALA A 84 8.10 31.44 -2.47
CA ALA A 84 7.84 30.13 -3.07
C ALA A 84 6.84 29.28 -2.28
N LEU A 85 6.54 29.64 -1.03
CA LEU A 85 5.53 28.99 -0.21
C LEU A 85 4.09 29.46 -0.53
N GLU A 86 3.89 30.26 -1.58
CA GLU A 86 2.59 30.72 -2.08
C GLU A 86 1.71 31.39 -1.01
N GLY A 87 2.35 32.05 -0.01
CA GLY A 87 1.68 32.73 1.09
C GLY A 87 1.34 31.84 2.29
N PHE A 88 1.55 30.54 2.21
CA PHE A 88 1.39 29.65 3.36
C PHE A 88 2.58 29.79 4.33
N PRO A 89 2.32 29.99 5.65
CA PRO A 89 3.42 30.02 6.62
C PRO A 89 4.15 28.69 6.70
N ALA A 90 5.50 28.72 6.68
CA ALA A 90 6.34 27.53 6.76
C ALA A 90 5.96 26.59 7.92
N ARG A 91 5.71 27.15 9.11
CA ARG A 91 5.31 26.37 10.30
C ARG A 91 3.95 25.67 10.13
N SER A 92 2.99 26.30 9.40
CA SER A 92 1.68 25.70 9.13
C SER A 92 1.79 24.55 8.13
N LEU A 93 2.65 24.69 7.11
CA LEU A 93 2.93 23.62 6.15
C LEU A 93 3.53 22.39 6.84
N VAL A 94 4.53 22.59 7.69
CA VAL A 94 5.17 21.48 8.43
C VAL A 94 4.18 20.81 9.39
N GLU A 95 3.45 21.60 10.20
CA GLU A 95 2.50 21.06 11.17
C GLU A 95 1.32 20.35 10.50
N ALA A 96 0.76 20.92 9.44
CA ALA A 96 -0.31 20.29 8.67
C ALA A 96 0.15 18.97 8.04
N THR A 97 1.41 18.89 7.58
CA THR A 97 1.97 17.66 7.02
C THR A 97 2.17 16.59 8.09
N ARG A 98 2.58 16.98 9.29
CA ARG A 98 2.65 16.07 10.44
C ARG A 98 1.27 15.52 10.78
N LEU A 99 0.28 16.38 10.91
CA LEU A 99 -1.10 15.97 11.19
C LEU A 99 -1.71 15.16 10.04
N ALA A 100 -1.36 15.44 8.78
CA ALA A 100 -1.80 14.65 7.65
C ALA A 100 -1.19 13.24 7.68
N GLY A 101 0.10 13.11 8.01
CA GLY A 101 0.72 11.81 8.26
C GLY A 101 0.10 11.05 9.43
N LEU A 102 -0.36 11.76 10.49
CA LEU A 102 -1.06 11.15 11.62
C LEU A 102 -2.45 10.62 11.25
N LEU A 103 -3.16 11.33 10.36
CA LEU A 103 -4.58 11.13 10.09
C LEU A 103 -4.87 10.42 8.76
N HIS A 104 -3.85 10.08 7.94
CA HIS A 104 -4.08 9.52 6.60
C HIS A 104 -4.89 8.22 6.61
N ASP A 105 -4.74 7.40 7.64
CA ASP A 105 -5.32 6.06 7.77
C ASP A 105 -6.60 6.00 8.63
N VAL A 106 -7.09 7.15 9.18
CA VAL A 106 -8.23 7.15 10.11
C VAL A 106 -9.54 6.67 9.50
N GLY A 107 -9.61 6.64 8.18
CA GLY A 107 -10.78 6.11 7.46
C GLY A 107 -10.79 4.59 7.28
N HIS A 108 -9.78 3.83 7.68
CA HIS A 108 -9.83 2.38 7.61
C HIS A 108 -10.81 1.78 8.63
N ALA A 109 -11.53 0.74 8.21
CA ALA A 109 -12.33 -0.14 9.06
C ALA A 109 -11.58 -1.43 9.37
N ALA A 110 -12.24 -2.36 10.04
CA ALA A 110 -11.72 -3.68 10.37
C ALA A 110 -11.07 -4.35 9.16
N PHE A 111 -9.90 -4.94 9.37
CA PHE A 111 -9.16 -5.66 8.32
C PHE A 111 -8.78 -4.81 7.10
N GLY A 112 -8.80 -3.48 7.22
CA GLY A 112 -8.30 -2.55 6.20
C GLY A 112 -8.85 -2.81 4.80
N HIS A 113 -7.98 -3.16 3.84
CA HIS A 113 -8.35 -3.33 2.43
C HIS A 113 -9.32 -4.50 2.15
N ALA A 114 -9.35 -5.54 3.00
CA ALA A 114 -10.35 -6.59 2.86
C ALA A 114 -11.77 -6.07 3.07
N PHE A 115 -11.95 -5.16 4.04
CA PHE A 115 -13.24 -4.50 4.26
C PHE A 115 -13.62 -3.59 3.07
N GLU A 116 -12.66 -2.84 2.54
CA GLU A 116 -12.91 -2.01 1.35
C GLU A 116 -13.41 -2.86 0.19
N GLU A 117 -12.70 -3.93 -0.15
CA GLU A 117 -13.08 -4.80 -1.25
C GLU A 117 -14.47 -5.43 -1.04
N MET A 118 -14.72 -6.00 0.13
CA MET A 118 -15.90 -6.84 0.33
C MET A 118 -17.13 -6.04 0.76
N VAL A 119 -16.96 -4.94 1.50
CA VAL A 119 -18.08 -4.14 2.03
C VAL A 119 -18.25 -2.84 1.25
N LEU A 120 -17.17 -2.08 0.97
CA LEU A 120 -17.34 -0.80 0.29
C LEU A 120 -17.62 -1.00 -1.22
N TRP A 121 -16.88 -1.87 -1.90
CA TRP A 121 -17.01 -1.99 -3.36
C TRP A 121 -18.05 -3.03 -3.79
N ARG A 122 -18.00 -4.24 -3.22
CA ARG A 122 -18.87 -5.34 -3.67
C ARG A 122 -20.31 -5.26 -3.17
N SER A 123 -20.58 -4.52 -2.09
CA SER A 123 -21.96 -4.37 -1.61
C SER A 123 -22.86 -3.61 -2.61
N GLY A 124 -22.27 -2.71 -3.40
CA GLY A 124 -23.03 -1.82 -4.31
C GLY A 124 -23.91 -0.80 -3.62
N LYS A 125 -23.80 -0.65 -2.28
CA LYS A 125 -24.66 0.22 -1.45
C LYS A 125 -23.96 1.51 -1.02
N ILE A 126 -22.66 1.61 -1.20
CA ILE A 126 -21.84 2.72 -0.71
C ILE A 126 -21.83 3.86 -1.71
N PRO A 127 -22.17 5.09 -1.29
CA PRO A 127 -22.12 6.25 -2.16
C PRO A 127 -20.67 6.61 -2.52
N PRO A 128 -20.43 7.24 -3.70
CA PRO A 128 -19.08 7.54 -4.19
C PRO A 128 -18.18 8.30 -3.22
N GLU A 129 -18.75 9.18 -2.41
CA GLU A 129 -18.03 9.98 -1.41
C GLU A 129 -17.53 9.17 -0.19
N LEU A 130 -17.92 7.90 -0.06
CA LEU A 130 -17.46 6.96 0.97
C LEU A 130 -16.86 5.69 0.38
N SER A 131 -16.43 5.72 -0.88
CA SER A 131 -16.03 4.52 -1.63
C SER A 131 -14.68 3.94 -1.22
N ASN A 132 -13.86 4.67 -0.46
CA ASN A 132 -12.56 4.21 0.05
C ASN A 132 -12.20 4.89 1.38
N HIS A 133 -11.16 4.38 2.05
CA HIS A 133 -10.72 4.88 3.34
C HIS A 133 -10.26 6.35 3.29
N GLU A 134 -9.65 6.82 2.20
CA GLU A 134 -9.21 8.22 2.09
C GLU A 134 -10.41 9.18 2.15
N ARG A 135 -11.46 8.91 1.38
CA ARG A 135 -12.69 9.71 1.37
C ARG A 135 -13.43 9.65 2.70
N ILE A 136 -13.53 8.43 3.27
CA ILE A 136 -14.11 8.24 4.61
C ILE A 136 -13.29 9.01 5.64
N GLY A 137 -11.96 8.94 5.59
CA GLY A 137 -11.06 9.63 6.51
C GLY A 137 -11.27 11.14 6.51
N VAL A 138 -11.29 11.76 5.33
CA VAL A 138 -11.58 13.19 5.20
C VAL A 138 -12.94 13.53 5.80
N ARG A 139 -13.98 12.74 5.48
CA ARG A 139 -15.33 12.97 6.00
C ARG A 139 -15.42 12.84 7.52
N LEU A 140 -14.72 11.88 8.10
CA LEU A 140 -14.65 11.72 9.56
C LEU A 140 -13.91 12.87 10.24
N ILE A 141 -12.83 13.37 9.63
CA ILE A 141 -12.08 14.53 10.12
C ILE A 141 -12.98 15.78 10.10
N GLU A 142 -13.68 16.04 9.00
CA GLU A 142 -14.63 17.15 8.88
C GLU A 142 -15.75 17.08 9.94
N GLN A 143 -16.25 15.90 10.29
CA GLN A 143 -17.33 15.74 11.26
C GLN A 143 -16.87 15.74 12.73
N LEU A 144 -15.68 15.25 13.03
CA LEU A 144 -15.27 14.97 14.40
C LEU A 144 -14.07 15.78 14.90
N LEU A 145 -13.26 16.32 14.00
CA LEU A 145 -12.03 17.04 14.37
C LEU A 145 -11.97 18.48 13.87
N GLU A 146 -12.76 18.89 12.87
CA GLU A 146 -12.62 20.21 12.25
C GLU A 146 -12.73 21.35 13.27
N ASP A 147 -13.72 21.32 14.15
CA ASP A 147 -13.86 22.31 15.22
C ASP A 147 -12.66 22.36 16.16
N THR A 148 -12.04 21.22 16.43
CA THR A 148 -10.82 21.13 17.25
C THR A 148 -9.64 21.70 16.51
N LEU A 149 -9.45 21.37 15.24
CA LEU A 149 -8.39 21.87 14.38
C LEU A 149 -8.46 23.39 14.22
N LEU A 150 -9.64 23.93 13.95
CA LEU A 150 -9.86 25.39 13.82
C LEU A 150 -9.57 26.14 15.13
N LYS A 151 -9.89 25.53 16.28
CA LYS A 151 -9.51 26.10 17.60
C LYS A 151 -7.99 26.11 17.81
N LEU A 152 -7.32 24.98 17.50
CA LEU A 152 -5.87 24.86 17.60
C LEU A 152 -5.15 25.83 16.66
N GLU A 153 -5.61 25.94 15.42
CA GLU A 153 -5.14 26.90 14.43
C GLU A 153 -5.14 28.33 14.99
N LYS A 154 -6.25 28.76 15.58
CA LYS A 154 -6.44 30.10 16.12
C LYS A 154 -5.63 30.33 17.42
N ILE A 155 -5.62 29.37 18.34
CA ILE A 155 -4.98 29.50 19.66
C ILE A 155 -3.45 29.53 19.51
N HIS A 156 -2.90 28.72 18.62
CA HIS A 156 -1.47 28.51 18.48
C HIS A 156 -0.86 29.20 17.28
N ASP A 157 -1.66 30.04 16.60
CA ASP A 157 -1.26 30.86 15.46
C ASP A 157 -0.62 30.03 14.33
N PHE A 158 -1.36 29.01 13.84
CA PHE A 158 -1.05 28.22 12.65
C PHE A 158 -2.04 28.56 11.51
N PRO A 159 -1.93 29.73 10.85
CA PRO A 159 -2.88 30.11 9.80
C PRO A 159 -2.95 29.05 8.70
N HIS A 160 -4.17 28.77 8.20
CA HIS A 160 -4.44 27.77 7.17
C HIS A 160 -4.16 26.32 7.53
N LEU A 161 -3.92 25.98 8.81
CA LEU A 161 -3.59 24.61 9.24
C LEU A 161 -4.63 23.60 8.76
N THR A 162 -5.91 23.87 9.03
CA THR A 162 -7.03 22.97 8.70
C THR A 162 -7.22 22.84 7.19
N GLU A 163 -7.13 23.95 6.47
CA GLU A 163 -7.21 23.99 5.00
C GLU A 163 -6.11 23.14 4.37
N ILE A 164 -4.85 23.38 4.74
CA ILE A 164 -3.70 22.63 4.24
C ILE A 164 -3.87 21.15 4.53
N LEU A 165 -4.18 20.78 5.78
CA LEU A 165 -4.38 19.39 6.20
C LEU A 165 -5.39 18.66 5.32
N LEU A 166 -6.57 19.25 5.11
CA LEU A 166 -7.62 18.63 4.30
C LEU A 166 -7.23 18.52 2.82
N GLU A 167 -6.54 19.53 2.25
CA GLU A 167 -6.05 19.48 0.86
C GLU A 167 -4.97 18.38 0.68
N LEU A 168 -4.11 18.13 1.67
CA LEU A 168 -3.11 17.07 1.61
C LEU A 168 -3.76 15.66 1.65
N LEU A 169 -4.88 15.49 2.38
CA LEU A 169 -5.55 14.22 2.55
C LEU A 169 -6.54 13.89 1.43
N ARG A 170 -7.17 14.88 0.80
CA ARG A 170 -8.15 14.66 -0.28
C ARG A 170 -7.55 13.85 -1.42
N GLU A 171 -8.38 13.06 -2.10
CA GLU A 171 -7.94 12.20 -3.22
C GLU A 171 -7.49 13.02 -4.44
N ARG A 172 -8.12 14.17 -4.69
CA ARG A 172 -7.74 15.09 -5.78
C ARG A 172 -6.40 15.78 -5.48
N GLU A 173 -5.64 16.06 -6.51
CA GLU A 173 -4.45 16.90 -6.37
C GLU A 173 -4.82 18.32 -5.91
N PRO A 174 -4.06 18.91 -4.96
CA PRO A 174 -4.19 20.31 -4.58
C PRO A 174 -4.03 21.23 -5.79
N GLY A 175 -4.77 22.35 -5.80
CA GLY A 175 -4.61 23.38 -6.83
C GLY A 175 -3.32 24.20 -6.68
N SER A 176 -2.68 24.17 -5.51
CA SER A 176 -1.44 24.84 -5.18
C SER A 176 -0.23 23.95 -5.52
N LYS A 177 0.78 24.52 -6.19
CA LYS A 177 2.03 23.79 -6.52
C LYS A 177 2.79 23.39 -5.27
N ILE A 178 2.82 24.27 -4.29
CA ILE A 178 3.53 24.00 -3.05
C ILE A 178 2.83 22.90 -2.24
N LEU A 179 1.51 22.90 -2.15
CA LEU A 179 0.79 21.83 -1.45
C LEU A 179 0.98 20.45 -2.11
N ASN A 180 1.20 20.38 -3.42
CA ASN A 180 1.58 19.14 -4.10
C ASN A 180 2.90 18.58 -3.56
N VAL A 181 3.90 19.42 -3.29
CA VAL A 181 5.19 19.00 -2.72
C VAL A 181 4.98 18.33 -1.35
N TYR A 182 4.15 18.94 -0.48
CA TYR A 182 3.88 18.40 0.85
C TYR A 182 3.01 17.14 0.79
N ARG A 183 2.10 17.04 -0.17
CA ARG A 183 1.33 15.82 -0.44
C ARG A 183 2.24 14.67 -0.85
N TRP A 184 3.26 14.91 -1.69
CA TRP A 184 4.22 13.89 -2.12
C TRP A 184 5.08 13.33 -0.97
N ILE A 185 5.17 14.04 0.14
CA ILE A 185 5.81 13.51 1.35
C ILE A 185 5.02 12.31 1.87
N ILE A 186 3.68 12.37 1.86
CA ILE A 186 2.80 11.37 2.47
C ILE A 186 2.39 10.31 1.44
N LYS A 187 1.98 10.73 0.25
CA LYS A 187 1.48 9.88 -0.84
C LYS A 187 1.84 10.42 -2.22
N ASP A 188 1.54 9.68 -3.27
CA ASP A 188 1.68 10.08 -4.69
C ASP A 188 3.10 10.39 -5.15
N SER A 189 4.13 9.93 -4.45
CA SER A 189 5.53 9.98 -4.87
C SER A 189 6.15 8.60 -4.99
N LEU A 190 7.41 8.53 -5.42
CA LEU A 190 8.12 7.25 -5.58
C LEU A 190 8.39 6.56 -4.24
N TYR A 191 8.65 7.33 -3.17
CA TYR A 191 8.98 6.83 -1.83
C TYR A 191 8.35 7.70 -0.74
N PRO A 192 7.00 7.70 -0.65
CA PRO A 192 6.31 8.48 0.37
C PRO A 192 6.56 7.93 1.78
N THR A 193 6.42 8.77 2.78
CA THR A 193 6.69 8.42 4.20
C THR A 193 5.79 7.34 4.74
N ASP A 194 4.54 7.26 4.25
CA ASP A 194 3.61 6.17 4.53
C ASP A 194 4.24 4.81 4.17
N ILE A 195 4.69 4.65 2.91
CA ILE A 195 5.29 3.41 2.44
C ILE A 195 6.60 3.09 3.17
N VAL A 196 7.44 4.09 3.42
CA VAL A 196 8.71 3.87 4.13
C VAL A 196 8.46 3.42 5.56
N ASP A 197 7.49 4.02 6.29
CA ASP A 197 7.16 3.58 7.65
C ASP A 197 6.63 2.15 7.66
N PHE A 198 5.61 1.85 6.83
CA PHE A 198 5.04 0.51 6.90
C PHE A 198 6.04 -0.57 6.50
N LEU A 199 6.89 -0.38 5.49
CA LEU A 199 7.91 -1.35 5.13
C LEU A 199 8.87 -1.66 6.29
N LYS A 200 9.37 -0.63 6.98
CA LYS A 200 10.25 -0.78 8.13
C LYS A 200 9.53 -1.43 9.31
N ARG A 201 8.30 -0.99 9.59
CA ARG A 201 7.49 -1.46 10.72
C ARG A 201 7.01 -2.88 10.52
N ASP A 202 6.44 -3.18 9.38
CA ASP A 202 5.96 -4.52 9.03
C ASP A 202 7.11 -5.54 9.02
N SER A 203 8.25 -5.18 8.43
CA SER A 203 9.46 -5.98 8.44
C SER A 203 9.89 -6.32 9.87
N TYR A 204 9.92 -5.34 10.77
CA TYR A 204 10.26 -5.55 12.18
C TYR A 204 9.30 -6.53 12.87
N TYR A 205 7.98 -6.28 12.75
CA TYR A 205 6.98 -7.07 13.45
C TYR A 205 6.74 -8.46 12.83
N THR A 206 6.98 -8.65 11.56
CA THR A 206 6.90 -9.97 10.91
C THR A 206 8.17 -10.80 11.07
N GLY A 207 9.28 -10.17 11.47
CA GLY A 207 10.58 -10.82 11.55
C GLY A 207 11.30 -10.95 10.21
N ALA A 208 10.79 -10.31 9.13
CA ALA A 208 11.42 -10.25 7.80
C ALA A 208 12.42 -9.06 7.74
N SER A 209 13.33 -9.00 8.72
CA SER A 209 14.17 -7.83 9.00
C SER A 209 15.08 -7.41 7.85
N GLU A 210 15.44 -8.34 6.96
CA GLU A 210 16.23 -8.09 5.76
C GLU A 210 15.58 -7.08 4.82
N TYR A 211 14.25 -6.96 4.81
CA TYR A 211 13.52 -6.00 3.97
C TYR A 211 13.20 -4.68 4.67
N GLY A 212 13.54 -4.54 5.95
CA GLY A 212 13.37 -3.29 6.73
C GLY A 212 14.59 -2.35 6.69
N TYR A 213 15.69 -2.80 6.11
CA TYR A 213 16.90 -2.01 5.99
C TYR A 213 16.76 -0.99 4.85
N ILE A 214 16.16 0.16 5.19
CA ILE A 214 15.96 1.29 4.27
C ILE A 214 16.65 2.50 4.88
N HIS A 215 17.69 3.01 4.23
CA HIS A 215 18.40 4.24 4.62
C HIS A 215 17.60 5.49 4.25
N HIS A 216 16.42 5.62 4.83
CA HIS A 216 15.45 6.65 4.50
C HIS A 216 15.93 8.07 4.79
N GLU A 217 16.72 8.28 5.84
CA GLU A 217 17.30 9.58 6.16
C GLU A 217 18.17 10.07 4.99
N ARG A 218 19.03 9.18 4.46
CA ARG A 218 19.90 9.51 3.34
C ARG A 218 19.11 9.73 2.05
N LEU A 219 18.03 8.97 1.85
CA LEU A 219 17.12 9.13 0.72
C LEU A 219 16.46 10.51 0.74
N TYR A 220 15.85 10.91 1.87
CA TYR A 220 15.15 12.19 1.96
C TYR A 220 16.07 13.41 1.98
N ILE A 221 17.18 13.36 2.72
CA ILE A 221 18.13 14.49 2.75
C ILE A 221 18.74 14.80 1.39
N ASN A 222 18.80 13.79 0.51
CA ASN A 222 19.28 13.93 -0.87
C ASN A 222 18.17 14.11 -1.90
N THR A 223 16.91 14.33 -1.47
CA THR A 223 15.78 14.65 -2.34
C THR A 223 15.50 16.15 -2.28
N TYR A 224 15.35 16.77 -3.44
CA TYR A 224 15.17 18.21 -3.58
C TYR A 224 13.92 18.53 -4.38
N PRO A 225 12.97 19.31 -3.82
CA PRO A 225 11.90 19.92 -4.60
C PRO A 225 12.47 21.00 -5.51
N LEU A 226 12.54 20.75 -6.81
CA LEU A 226 12.99 21.75 -7.78
C LEU A 226 11.83 22.27 -8.61
N GLU A 227 11.80 23.60 -8.82
CA GLU A 227 10.84 24.23 -9.71
C GLU A 227 11.13 23.87 -11.16
N ALA A 228 10.13 23.35 -11.87
CA ALA A 228 10.21 22.95 -13.27
C ALA A 228 8.98 23.46 -14.03
N ARG A 229 9.18 24.46 -14.90
CA ARG A 229 8.10 25.14 -15.62
C ARG A 229 7.04 25.69 -14.65
N ASP A 230 5.83 25.14 -14.71
CA ASP A 230 4.70 25.59 -13.92
C ASP A 230 4.41 24.72 -12.67
N ASN A 231 5.34 23.85 -12.27
CA ASN A 231 5.17 22.94 -11.13
C ASN A 231 6.50 22.64 -10.44
N TYR A 232 6.49 21.90 -9.35
CA TYR A 232 7.66 21.29 -8.74
C TYR A 232 7.88 19.85 -9.28
N ILE A 233 9.12 19.37 -9.16
CA ILE A 233 9.51 17.97 -9.33
C ILE A 233 10.40 17.57 -8.16
N LEU A 234 10.34 16.31 -7.75
CA LEU A 234 11.27 15.78 -6.77
C LEU A 234 12.51 15.23 -7.50
N VAL A 235 13.66 15.81 -7.19
CA VAL A 235 14.95 15.43 -7.79
C VAL A 235 15.82 14.77 -6.74
N LEU A 236 16.23 13.53 -7.00
CA LEU A 236 17.14 12.77 -6.16
C LEU A 236 18.59 13.06 -6.57
N ASP A 237 19.44 13.46 -5.62
CA ASP A 237 20.88 13.51 -5.88
C ASP A 237 21.39 12.12 -6.30
N ARG A 238 22.12 12.06 -7.40
CA ARG A 238 22.62 10.77 -7.95
C ARG A 238 23.46 9.96 -6.97
N THR A 239 24.05 10.61 -5.96
CA THR A 239 24.78 9.91 -4.89
C THR A 239 23.92 9.06 -3.98
N ALA A 240 22.59 9.27 -3.99
CA ALA A 240 21.59 8.48 -3.26
C ALA A 240 20.84 7.47 -4.15
N TRP A 241 21.35 7.20 -5.35
CA TRP A 241 20.78 6.17 -6.24
C TRP A 241 20.79 4.78 -5.61
N GLY A 242 21.83 4.45 -4.85
CA GLY A 242 21.97 3.17 -4.13
C GLY A 242 20.82 2.97 -3.14
N GLU A 243 20.54 3.97 -2.32
CA GLU A 243 19.48 3.96 -1.30
C GLU A 243 18.09 3.84 -1.90
N PHE A 244 17.85 4.48 -3.05
CA PHE A 244 16.60 4.31 -3.78
C PHE A 244 16.42 2.88 -4.31
N ARG A 245 17.49 2.26 -4.79
CA ARG A 245 17.45 0.85 -5.22
C ARG A 245 17.19 -0.10 -4.04
N GLU A 246 17.84 0.13 -2.90
CA GLU A 246 17.59 -0.64 -1.67
C GLU A 246 16.12 -0.55 -1.26
N TYR A 247 15.53 0.65 -1.30
CA TYR A 247 14.11 0.85 -1.05
C TYR A 247 13.21 0.02 -2.01
N MET A 248 13.53 0.01 -3.31
CA MET A 248 12.76 -0.76 -4.29
C MET A 248 12.85 -2.28 -4.03
N VAL A 249 14.05 -2.77 -3.69
CA VAL A 249 14.27 -4.18 -3.35
C VAL A 249 13.55 -4.55 -2.05
N ALA A 250 13.63 -3.70 -1.03
CA ALA A 250 12.95 -3.90 0.23
C ALA A 250 11.43 -4.00 0.03
N LYS A 251 10.85 -3.09 -0.75
CA LYS A 251 9.43 -3.11 -1.06
C LYS A 251 9.02 -4.38 -1.81
N ALA A 252 9.74 -4.73 -2.88
CA ALA A 252 9.46 -5.95 -3.65
C ALA A 252 9.55 -7.21 -2.77
N GLY A 253 10.58 -7.31 -1.92
CA GLY A 253 10.77 -8.42 -1.00
C GLY A 253 9.66 -8.54 0.04
N MET A 254 9.21 -7.44 0.65
CA MET A 254 8.07 -7.46 1.57
C MET A 254 6.79 -7.95 0.89
N TYR A 255 6.51 -7.49 -0.35
CA TYR A 255 5.35 -7.96 -1.11
C TYR A 255 5.44 -9.45 -1.40
N GLU A 256 6.57 -9.94 -1.92
CA GLU A 256 6.73 -11.33 -2.30
C GLU A 256 6.70 -12.29 -1.11
N HIS A 257 7.43 -11.97 -0.04
CA HIS A 257 7.66 -12.90 1.06
C HIS A 257 6.67 -12.73 2.23
N VAL A 258 6.13 -11.53 2.46
CA VAL A 258 5.23 -11.27 3.59
C VAL A 258 3.79 -11.10 3.12
N TYR A 259 3.48 -10.06 2.36
CA TYR A 259 2.09 -9.74 2.02
C TYR A 259 1.48 -10.80 1.11
N TYR A 260 2.25 -11.36 0.19
CA TYR A 260 1.82 -12.40 -0.74
C TYR A 260 2.28 -13.80 -0.35
N HIS A 261 2.68 -14.00 0.90
CA HIS A 261 2.94 -15.36 1.38
C HIS A 261 1.73 -16.26 1.14
N SER A 262 1.94 -17.44 0.53
CA SER A 262 0.84 -18.28 0.01
C SER A 262 -0.19 -18.68 1.08
N VAL A 263 0.25 -18.95 2.32
CA VAL A 263 -0.66 -19.27 3.41
C VAL A 263 -1.42 -18.03 3.89
N ASN A 264 -0.78 -16.87 3.90
CA ASN A 264 -1.45 -15.61 4.24
C ASN A 264 -2.57 -15.32 3.23
N ARG A 265 -2.29 -15.45 1.93
CA ARG A 265 -3.31 -15.29 0.87
C ARG A 265 -4.48 -16.26 1.02
N ALA A 266 -4.23 -17.50 1.47
CA ALA A 266 -5.32 -18.45 1.73
C ALA A 266 -6.21 -18.01 2.91
N PHE A 267 -5.64 -17.39 3.95
CA PHE A 267 -6.42 -16.78 5.04
C PHE A 267 -7.15 -15.54 4.60
N ASP A 268 -6.53 -14.65 3.78
CA ASP A 268 -7.19 -13.47 3.23
C ASP A 268 -8.41 -13.86 2.39
N ARG A 269 -8.32 -14.93 1.61
CA ARG A 269 -9.47 -15.45 0.86
C ARG A 269 -10.62 -15.85 1.78
N VAL A 270 -10.34 -16.56 2.86
CA VAL A 270 -11.35 -16.92 3.85
C VAL A 270 -11.95 -15.71 4.53
N LEU A 271 -11.10 -14.73 4.89
CA LEU A 271 -11.55 -13.48 5.49
C LEU A 271 -12.51 -12.74 4.54
N ASN A 272 -12.19 -12.68 3.25
CA ASN A 272 -13.04 -12.06 2.24
C ASN A 272 -14.41 -12.77 2.15
N ASP A 273 -14.43 -14.10 2.16
CA ASP A 273 -15.66 -14.88 2.14
C ASP A 273 -16.50 -14.66 3.43
N ILE A 274 -15.85 -14.53 4.60
CA ILE A 274 -16.51 -14.19 5.86
C ILE A 274 -17.12 -12.79 5.78
N LEU A 275 -16.35 -11.77 5.35
CA LEU A 275 -16.82 -10.40 5.25
C LEU A 275 -18.01 -10.25 4.30
N ALA A 276 -17.99 -10.93 3.14
CA ALA A 276 -19.09 -10.93 2.19
C ALA A 276 -20.39 -11.50 2.80
N LYS A 277 -20.28 -12.60 3.55
CA LYS A 277 -21.43 -13.20 4.24
C LYS A 277 -21.91 -12.36 5.42
N MET A 278 -20.98 -11.76 6.18
CA MET A 278 -21.30 -10.87 7.28
C MET A 278 -21.95 -9.57 6.80
N GLU A 279 -21.53 -9.01 5.65
CA GLU A 279 -22.23 -7.88 5.03
C GLU A 279 -23.70 -8.22 4.79
N SER A 280 -23.99 -9.38 4.21
CA SER A 280 -25.37 -9.82 3.95
C SER A 280 -26.21 -10.03 5.23
N THR A 281 -25.54 -10.42 6.34
CA THR A 281 -26.22 -10.75 7.61
C THR A 281 -26.37 -9.54 8.53
N TYR A 282 -25.35 -8.69 8.62
CA TYR A 282 -25.25 -7.60 9.60
C TYR A 282 -25.37 -6.21 8.98
N ASN A 283 -25.54 -6.09 7.66
CA ASN A 283 -25.60 -4.82 6.94
C ASN A 283 -24.45 -3.87 7.33
N LEU A 284 -23.21 -4.33 7.26
CA LEU A 284 -22.03 -3.53 7.65
C LEU A 284 -21.94 -2.24 6.85
N SER A 285 -22.39 -2.27 5.59
CA SER A 285 -22.47 -1.11 4.70
C SER A 285 -23.42 -0.03 5.21
N GLU A 286 -24.48 -0.38 5.93
CA GLU A 286 -25.39 0.61 6.53
C GLU A 286 -24.66 1.47 7.56
N ARG A 287 -23.78 0.88 8.38
CA ARG A 287 -22.95 1.62 9.33
C ARG A 287 -22.02 2.63 8.65
N VAL A 288 -21.54 2.30 7.44
CA VAL A 288 -20.74 3.22 6.62
C VAL A 288 -21.61 4.37 6.10
N THR A 289 -22.79 4.09 5.55
CA THR A 289 -23.67 5.11 4.98
C THR A 289 -24.19 6.11 6.00
N MET A 290 -24.23 5.74 7.29
CA MET A 290 -24.62 6.65 8.38
C MET A 290 -23.66 7.86 8.49
N ILE A 291 -22.43 7.78 8.01
CA ILE A 291 -21.52 8.92 7.92
C ILE A 291 -22.14 10.04 7.08
N SER A 292 -22.76 9.71 5.94
CA SER A 292 -23.42 10.72 5.07
C SER A 292 -24.61 11.42 5.75
N THR A 293 -25.21 10.80 6.76
CA THR A 293 -26.31 11.40 7.54
C THR A 293 -25.84 12.21 8.75
N GLY A 294 -24.52 12.36 8.93
CA GLY A 294 -23.94 13.08 10.07
C GLY A 294 -23.80 12.24 11.35
N ASN A 295 -23.98 10.92 11.27
CA ASN A 295 -23.78 10.01 12.39
C ASN A 295 -22.59 9.04 12.12
N PRO A 296 -21.34 9.43 12.43
CA PRO A 296 -20.17 8.58 12.17
C PRO A 296 -19.97 7.47 13.21
N TYR A 297 -20.62 7.50 14.37
CA TYR A 297 -20.35 6.59 15.49
C TYR A 297 -20.53 5.10 15.16
N PRO A 298 -21.56 4.66 14.40
CA PRO A 298 -21.67 3.25 14.02
C PRO A 298 -20.50 2.76 13.15
N TYR A 299 -19.90 3.67 12.35
CA TYR A 299 -18.68 3.34 11.60
C TYR A 299 -17.47 3.18 12.51
N LEU A 300 -17.33 4.01 13.54
CA LEU A 300 -16.20 3.93 14.46
C LEU A 300 -16.14 2.61 15.24
N GLU A 301 -17.26 1.91 15.39
CA GLU A 301 -17.31 0.57 15.99
C GLU A 301 -16.68 -0.52 15.10
N LEU A 302 -16.57 -0.30 13.77
CA LEU A 302 -16.04 -1.27 12.81
C LEU A 302 -14.52 -1.41 12.96
N THR A 303 -14.10 -2.05 14.04
CA THR A 303 -12.71 -2.40 14.35
C THR A 303 -12.50 -3.91 14.27
N ASP A 304 -11.24 -4.35 14.23
CA ASP A 304 -10.90 -5.79 14.25
C ASP A 304 -11.47 -6.48 15.50
N VAL A 305 -11.44 -5.79 16.65
CA VAL A 305 -11.97 -6.33 17.92
C VAL A 305 -13.47 -6.61 17.80
N PHE A 306 -14.24 -5.71 17.22
CA PHE A 306 -15.67 -5.92 16.96
C PHE A 306 -15.89 -7.12 16.03
N MET A 307 -15.17 -7.19 14.92
CA MET A 307 -15.30 -8.27 13.95
C MET A 307 -14.83 -9.61 14.51
N TYR A 308 -13.71 -9.64 15.24
CA TYR A 308 -13.25 -10.87 15.90
C TYR A 308 -14.26 -11.39 16.93
N LYS A 309 -14.95 -10.50 17.66
CA LYS A 309 -16.02 -10.93 18.58
C LYS A 309 -17.14 -11.64 17.82
N LEU A 310 -17.63 -11.04 16.72
CA LEU A 310 -18.65 -11.67 15.87
C LEU A 310 -18.16 -13.00 15.29
N MET A 311 -16.95 -13.03 14.76
CA MET A 311 -16.36 -14.24 14.19
C MET A 311 -16.23 -15.36 15.25
N MET A 312 -15.83 -15.02 16.48
CA MET A 312 -15.71 -15.99 17.57
C MET A 312 -17.08 -16.57 17.96
N ASP A 313 -18.12 -15.74 18.05
CA ASP A 313 -19.47 -16.19 18.35
C ASP A 313 -19.98 -17.17 17.27
N HIS A 314 -19.79 -16.83 15.99
CA HIS A 314 -20.10 -17.75 14.89
C HIS A 314 -19.30 -19.04 14.95
N ALA A 315 -18.00 -18.97 15.22
CA ALA A 315 -17.12 -20.14 15.30
C ALA A 315 -17.53 -21.11 16.41
N LEU A 316 -18.03 -20.60 17.52
CA LEU A 316 -18.39 -21.41 18.70
C LEU A 316 -19.84 -21.92 18.67
N TYR A 317 -20.77 -21.11 18.19
CA TYR A 317 -22.20 -21.34 18.41
C TYR A 317 -23.01 -21.55 17.13
N ALA A 318 -22.49 -21.19 15.94
CA ALA A 318 -23.20 -21.38 14.68
C ALA A 318 -22.74 -22.64 13.95
N ASN A 319 -23.70 -23.38 13.37
CA ASN A 319 -23.44 -24.58 12.55
C ASN A 319 -23.70 -24.33 11.05
N ASP A 320 -23.71 -23.05 10.66
CA ASP A 320 -23.87 -22.61 9.27
C ASP A 320 -22.54 -22.42 8.55
N ASP A 321 -22.59 -21.93 7.31
CA ASP A 321 -21.41 -21.68 6.48
C ASP A 321 -20.49 -20.62 7.08
N ILE A 322 -21.08 -19.56 7.70
CA ILE A 322 -20.29 -18.50 8.35
C ILE A 322 -19.53 -19.09 9.53
N GLY A 323 -20.20 -19.89 10.37
CA GLY A 323 -19.58 -20.56 11.51
C GLY A 323 -18.43 -21.48 11.09
N ARG A 324 -18.59 -22.22 10.00
CA ARG A 324 -17.50 -23.07 9.46
C ARG A 324 -16.30 -22.25 9.02
N LEU A 325 -16.51 -21.17 8.25
CA LEU A 325 -15.43 -20.28 7.81
C LEU A 325 -14.75 -19.58 8.98
N CYS A 326 -15.52 -19.03 9.93
CA CYS A 326 -14.97 -18.40 11.13
C CYS A 326 -14.11 -19.36 11.95
N ARG A 327 -14.50 -20.62 12.06
CA ARG A 327 -13.75 -21.66 12.77
C ARG A 327 -12.36 -21.86 12.18
N THR A 328 -12.21 -21.79 10.86
CA THR A 328 -10.90 -21.94 10.19
C THR A 328 -9.88 -20.88 10.59
N ILE A 329 -10.33 -19.65 10.88
CA ILE A 329 -9.49 -18.54 11.34
C ILE A 329 -9.34 -18.56 12.86
N MET A 330 -10.47 -18.62 13.58
CA MET A 330 -10.51 -18.34 15.01
C MET A 330 -10.07 -19.53 15.88
N ILE A 331 -10.22 -20.76 15.40
CA ILE A 331 -9.98 -21.98 16.18
C ILE A 331 -8.93 -22.87 15.54
N ASP A 332 -9.16 -23.30 14.29
CA ASP A 332 -8.36 -24.35 13.66
C ASP A 332 -7.04 -23.83 13.10
N ARG A 333 -6.94 -22.53 12.80
CA ARG A 333 -5.83 -21.90 12.08
C ARG A 333 -5.42 -22.73 10.85
N LYS A 334 -6.42 -23.14 10.07
CA LYS A 334 -6.22 -24.03 8.93
C LYS A 334 -7.10 -23.60 7.76
N PRO A 335 -6.57 -22.78 6.83
CA PRO A 335 -7.38 -22.31 5.71
C PRO A 335 -7.85 -23.51 4.85
N PRO A 336 -9.07 -23.44 4.29
CA PRO A 336 -9.65 -24.52 3.48
C PRO A 336 -8.95 -24.70 2.13
N TYR A 337 -8.15 -23.73 1.71
CA TYR A 337 -7.37 -23.77 0.47
C TYR A 337 -5.90 -24.06 0.75
N ARG A 338 -5.27 -24.78 -0.17
CA ARG A 338 -3.83 -25.05 -0.17
C ARG A 338 -3.26 -24.74 -1.55
N ARG A 339 -2.13 -24.03 -1.61
CA ARG A 339 -1.40 -23.83 -2.86
C ARG A 339 -0.99 -25.20 -3.43
N VAL A 340 -1.16 -25.35 -4.73
CA VAL A 340 -0.83 -26.54 -5.49
C VAL A 340 -0.08 -26.14 -6.76
N GLY A 341 0.90 -26.95 -7.13
CA GLY A 341 1.74 -26.69 -8.28
C GLY A 341 2.77 -25.57 -8.05
N ARG A 342 3.56 -25.33 -9.08
CA ARG A 342 4.53 -24.24 -9.10
C ARG A 342 3.81 -22.92 -9.39
N GLU A 343 4.26 -21.84 -8.78
CA GLU A 343 3.84 -20.50 -9.19
C GLU A 343 4.49 -20.15 -10.52
N TYR A 344 3.80 -19.32 -11.30
CA TYR A 344 4.30 -18.78 -12.54
C TYR A 344 4.50 -17.27 -12.36
N ILE A 345 5.70 -16.77 -12.64
CA ILE A 345 6.06 -15.37 -12.41
C ILE A 345 6.42 -14.72 -13.75
N LEU A 346 5.72 -13.65 -14.08
CA LEU A 346 6.05 -12.80 -15.23
C LEU A 346 6.81 -11.58 -14.75
N TYR A 347 7.99 -11.35 -15.28
CA TYR A 347 8.82 -10.17 -15.01
C TYR A 347 8.71 -9.18 -16.16
N ALA A 348 8.47 -7.90 -15.85
CA ALA A 348 8.68 -6.83 -16.82
C ALA A 348 10.16 -6.63 -17.05
N SER A 349 10.61 -6.78 -18.29
CA SER A 349 11.97 -6.45 -18.69
C SER A 349 11.96 -5.60 -19.96
N LYS A 350 13.07 -4.90 -20.20
CA LYS A 350 13.27 -4.06 -21.39
C LYS A 350 13.01 -4.84 -22.67
N GLY A 351 12.13 -4.32 -23.53
CA GLY A 351 11.88 -4.88 -24.86
C GLY A 351 10.88 -6.03 -24.92
N LEU A 352 10.11 -6.30 -23.86
CA LEU A 352 9.11 -7.36 -23.88
C LEU A 352 7.86 -7.00 -24.65
N THR A 353 7.49 -7.86 -25.60
CA THR A 353 6.24 -7.74 -26.38
C THR A 353 5.00 -7.81 -25.50
N TYR A 354 5.06 -8.51 -24.38
CA TYR A 354 3.95 -8.68 -23.43
C TYR A 354 3.90 -7.64 -22.30
N LEU A 355 4.81 -6.66 -22.26
CA LEU A 355 4.77 -5.60 -21.24
C LEU A 355 3.40 -4.93 -21.17
N LYS A 356 2.76 -4.73 -22.33
CA LYS A 356 1.40 -4.19 -22.41
C LYS A 356 0.38 -5.08 -21.70
N GLU A 357 0.48 -6.39 -21.86
CA GLU A 357 -0.44 -7.35 -21.24
C GLU A 357 -0.20 -7.43 -19.73
N LEU A 358 1.06 -7.39 -19.30
CA LEU A 358 1.43 -7.33 -17.88
C LEU A 358 0.87 -6.06 -17.22
N LEU A 359 1.00 -4.90 -17.85
CA LEU A 359 0.44 -3.65 -17.36
C LEU A 359 -1.09 -3.69 -17.31
N LYS A 360 -1.77 -4.30 -18.28
CA LYS A 360 -3.22 -4.52 -18.21
C LYS A 360 -3.60 -5.38 -17.00
N LEU A 361 -2.87 -6.46 -16.74
CA LEU A 361 -3.10 -7.28 -15.54
C LEU A 361 -2.95 -6.50 -14.24
N MET A 362 -2.05 -5.50 -14.20
CA MET A 362 -1.82 -4.67 -13.04
C MET A 362 -2.88 -3.59 -12.83
N PHE A 363 -3.42 -3.01 -13.92
CA PHE A 363 -4.23 -1.79 -13.86
C PHE A 363 -5.68 -1.96 -14.32
N ASP A 364 -6.00 -3.01 -15.08
CA ASP A 364 -7.35 -3.28 -15.55
C ASP A 364 -7.94 -4.47 -14.80
N GLN A 365 -8.78 -4.17 -13.81
CA GLN A 365 -9.42 -5.19 -12.97
C GLN A 365 -10.33 -6.11 -13.77
N MET A 366 -11.04 -5.60 -14.79
CA MET A 366 -11.92 -6.43 -15.64
C MET A 366 -11.09 -7.39 -16.50
N TYR A 367 -9.98 -6.91 -17.05
CA TYR A 367 -9.05 -7.74 -17.80
C TYR A 367 -8.44 -8.83 -16.90
N ARG A 368 -7.97 -8.46 -15.71
CA ARG A 368 -7.44 -9.41 -14.71
C ARG A 368 -8.46 -10.51 -14.38
N GLN A 369 -9.73 -10.14 -14.11
CA GLN A 369 -10.78 -11.10 -13.82
C GLN A 369 -11.06 -12.03 -15.00
N ARG A 370 -11.06 -11.50 -16.21
CA ARG A 370 -11.23 -12.32 -17.43
C ARG A 370 -10.09 -13.33 -17.58
N VAL A 371 -8.85 -12.90 -17.42
CA VAL A 371 -7.67 -13.78 -17.49
C VAL A 371 -7.74 -14.85 -16.40
N GLN A 372 -8.10 -14.45 -15.17
CA GLN A 372 -8.27 -15.36 -14.04
C GLN A 372 -9.30 -16.46 -14.34
N ASN A 373 -10.45 -16.11 -14.94
CA ASN A 373 -11.49 -17.07 -15.30
C ASN A 373 -11.03 -18.04 -16.40
N LEU A 374 -10.33 -17.55 -17.43
CA LEU A 374 -9.81 -18.41 -18.51
C LEU A 374 -8.79 -19.42 -17.94
N ILE A 375 -7.89 -18.96 -17.08
CA ILE A 375 -6.92 -19.86 -16.44
C ILE A 375 -7.64 -20.89 -15.54
N LEU A 376 -8.65 -20.46 -14.80
CA LEU A 376 -9.44 -21.35 -13.95
C LEU A 376 -10.12 -22.46 -14.77
N GLU A 377 -10.74 -22.12 -15.91
CA GLU A 377 -11.38 -23.07 -16.80
C GLU A 377 -10.40 -24.15 -17.29
N GLU A 378 -9.21 -23.74 -17.72
CA GLU A 378 -8.17 -24.68 -18.20
C GLU A 378 -7.63 -25.58 -17.07
N VAL A 379 -7.37 -25.00 -15.89
CA VAL A 379 -6.87 -25.76 -14.73
C VAL A 379 -7.92 -26.78 -14.28
N VAL A 380 -9.19 -26.39 -14.16
CA VAL A 380 -10.27 -27.32 -13.78
C VAL A 380 -10.44 -28.42 -14.84
N SER A 381 -10.37 -28.07 -16.14
CA SER A 381 -10.43 -29.04 -17.24
C SER A 381 -9.33 -30.11 -17.14
N ALA A 382 -8.11 -29.69 -16.77
CA ALA A 382 -6.97 -30.61 -16.64
C ALA A 382 -7.10 -31.62 -15.48
N VAL A 383 -7.93 -31.35 -14.47
CA VAL A 383 -8.14 -32.21 -13.30
C VAL A 383 -9.55 -32.75 -13.19
N LYS A 384 -10.38 -32.63 -14.24
CA LYS A 384 -11.78 -33.04 -14.25
C LYS A 384 -11.99 -34.51 -13.85
N ASP A 385 -11.09 -35.39 -14.26
CA ASP A 385 -11.16 -36.80 -13.95
C ASP A 385 -10.88 -37.15 -12.47
N LYS A 386 -10.40 -36.17 -11.70
CA LYS A 386 -10.10 -36.27 -10.26
C LYS A 386 -11.25 -35.80 -9.36
N ASN A 387 -12.47 -35.60 -9.92
CA ASN A 387 -13.65 -35.09 -9.19
C ASN A 387 -13.36 -33.72 -8.50
N ILE A 388 -12.73 -32.79 -9.22
CA ILE A 388 -12.41 -31.44 -8.79
C ILE A 388 -13.20 -30.45 -9.67
N GLY A 389 -14.01 -29.61 -9.02
CA GLY A 389 -14.85 -28.61 -9.69
C GLY A 389 -14.32 -27.19 -9.56
N TYR A 390 -15.08 -26.24 -10.10
CA TYR A 390 -14.74 -24.81 -10.04
C TYR A 390 -14.70 -24.27 -8.61
N GLU A 391 -15.53 -24.80 -7.73
CA GLU A 391 -15.59 -24.45 -6.31
C GLU A 391 -14.38 -24.92 -5.52
N ASP A 392 -13.67 -25.94 -6.03
CA ASP A 392 -12.49 -26.51 -5.40
C ASP A 392 -11.20 -25.80 -5.77
N VAL A 393 -11.20 -25.00 -6.83
CA VAL A 393 -10.00 -24.36 -7.37
C VAL A 393 -10.11 -22.83 -7.30
N TRP A 394 -9.03 -22.19 -6.88
CA TRP A 394 -8.88 -20.74 -6.91
C TRP A 394 -7.56 -20.33 -7.58
N ILE A 395 -7.63 -19.44 -8.54
CA ILE A 395 -6.47 -18.82 -9.18
C ILE A 395 -6.23 -17.45 -8.54
N ASP A 396 -5.03 -17.23 -8.03
CA ASP A 396 -4.60 -15.96 -7.44
C ASP A 396 -3.62 -15.26 -8.39
N ILE A 397 -3.94 -14.03 -8.79
CA ILE A 397 -3.09 -13.21 -9.65
C ILE A 397 -2.65 -12.00 -8.82
N LEU A 398 -1.35 -11.88 -8.60
CA LEU A 398 -0.74 -10.89 -7.71
C LEU A 398 0.22 -10.02 -8.50
N ASP A 399 0.14 -8.71 -8.33
CA ASP A 399 1.07 -7.78 -8.95
C ASP A 399 2.01 -7.16 -7.92
N ILE A 400 3.29 -7.13 -8.24
CA ILE A 400 4.30 -6.44 -7.44
C ILE A 400 4.84 -5.27 -8.25
N SER A 401 4.63 -4.08 -7.70
CA SER A 401 5.23 -2.83 -8.19
C SER A 401 6.01 -2.19 -7.05
N PRO A 402 7.32 -2.01 -7.18
CA PRO A 402 8.13 -1.36 -6.15
C PRO A 402 7.87 0.15 -6.05
N VAL A 403 7.06 0.70 -6.94
CA VAL A 403 6.59 2.10 -6.86
C VAL A 403 5.06 2.15 -6.82
N SER A 404 4.52 3.25 -6.31
CA SER A 404 3.06 3.46 -6.29
C SER A 404 2.49 3.50 -7.71
N LYS A 405 1.29 2.94 -7.89
CA LYS A 405 0.57 2.98 -9.17
C LYS A 405 0.22 4.41 -9.60
N SER A 406 0.06 5.31 -8.66
CA SER A 406 -0.25 6.73 -8.92
C SER A 406 0.86 7.50 -9.66
N VAL A 407 2.09 7.00 -9.60
CA VAL A 407 3.24 7.64 -10.30
C VAL A 407 3.50 7.09 -11.71
N LEU A 408 2.68 6.15 -12.19
CA LEU A 408 2.75 5.66 -13.56
C LEU A 408 2.17 6.70 -14.52
N ILE A 409 3.02 7.16 -15.42
CA ILE A 409 2.69 8.22 -16.38
C ILE A 409 2.49 7.57 -17.75
N PRO A 410 1.36 7.84 -18.47
CA PRO A 410 1.22 7.41 -19.86
C PRO A 410 2.29 8.06 -20.73
N ASP A 411 2.96 7.30 -21.61
CA ASP A 411 3.85 7.91 -22.59
C ASP A 411 3.03 8.78 -23.58
N GLY A 412 3.68 9.78 -24.17
CA GLY A 412 3.01 10.70 -25.09
C GLY A 412 2.44 10.02 -26.34
N SER A 413 2.78 8.75 -26.61
CA SER A 413 2.22 7.93 -27.67
C SER A 413 1.00 7.11 -27.21
N GLY A 414 0.70 7.06 -25.92
CA GLY A 414 -0.35 6.22 -25.34
C GLY A 414 -0.08 4.71 -25.44
N LYS A 415 1.14 4.31 -25.83
CA LYS A 415 1.50 2.91 -26.07
C LYS A 415 2.01 2.19 -24.82
N ARG A 416 2.73 2.89 -23.95
CA ARG A 416 3.19 2.35 -22.66
C ARG A 416 3.23 3.44 -21.58
N PRO A 417 2.99 3.13 -20.30
CA PRO A 417 3.34 4.03 -19.20
C PRO A 417 4.85 4.03 -19.00
N TYR A 418 5.35 5.06 -18.34
CA TYR A 418 6.70 5.12 -17.83
C TYR A 418 6.71 5.64 -16.39
N ILE A 419 7.77 5.34 -15.66
CA ILE A 419 7.95 5.80 -14.28
C ILE A 419 9.19 6.68 -14.27
N ARG A 420 8.96 7.95 -14.00
CA ARG A 420 9.98 8.98 -14.08
C ARG A 420 10.67 9.17 -12.73
N LEU A 421 12.00 9.04 -12.73
CA LEU A 421 12.84 9.51 -11.66
C LEU A 421 13.76 10.61 -12.21
N TYR A 422 13.79 11.74 -11.53
CA TYR A 422 14.70 12.83 -11.84
C TYR A 422 15.96 12.70 -10.99
N LEU A 423 17.11 12.59 -11.63
CA LEU A 423 18.41 12.61 -10.96
C LEU A 423 19.05 13.97 -11.08
N GLY A 424 19.59 14.46 -9.97
CA GLY A 424 20.31 15.73 -9.87
C GLY A 424 21.80 15.56 -9.61
N LYS A 425 22.53 16.61 -9.89
CA LYS A 425 23.94 16.74 -9.55
C LYS A 425 24.11 17.96 -8.64
N LYS A 426 24.59 17.73 -7.44
CA LYS A 426 24.90 18.76 -6.47
C LYS A 426 26.29 19.34 -6.72
N SER A 427 26.41 20.66 -6.72
CA SER A 427 27.66 21.40 -6.80
C SER A 427 27.65 22.50 -5.73
N GLY A 428 28.37 22.26 -4.63
CA GLY A 428 28.30 23.15 -3.47
C GLY A 428 26.92 23.19 -2.83
N ARG A 429 26.25 24.35 -2.87
CA ARG A 429 24.87 24.54 -2.38
C ARG A 429 23.80 24.40 -3.47
N GLU A 430 24.20 24.35 -4.73
CA GLU A 430 23.30 24.24 -5.86
C GLU A 430 23.07 22.78 -6.24
N ILE A 431 21.85 22.49 -6.65
CA ILE A 431 21.50 21.23 -7.30
C ILE A 431 20.85 21.54 -8.63
N THR A 432 21.28 20.85 -9.67
CA THR A 432 20.73 20.97 -11.02
C THR A 432 20.23 19.61 -11.50
N LEU A 433 19.18 19.62 -12.31
CA LEU A 433 18.71 18.40 -12.99
C LEU A 433 19.82 17.89 -13.91
N ASP A 434 20.28 16.67 -13.67
CA ASP A 434 21.29 16.00 -14.47
C ASP A 434 20.65 15.17 -15.59
N ARG A 435 19.71 14.29 -15.22
CA ARG A 435 18.97 13.46 -16.18
C ARG A 435 17.63 13.00 -15.64
N GLU A 436 16.74 12.66 -16.56
CA GLU A 436 15.53 11.90 -16.31
C GLU A 436 15.80 10.42 -16.59
N VAL A 437 15.26 9.56 -15.74
CA VAL A 437 15.41 8.10 -15.82
C VAL A 437 14.04 7.47 -15.93
N ASP A 438 13.82 6.64 -16.95
CA ASP A 438 12.66 5.75 -17.00
C ASP A 438 13.00 4.47 -16.24
N LEU A 439 12.40 4.31 -15.07
CA LEU A 439 12.66 3.17 -14.19
C LEU A 439 12.25 1.81 -14.80
N LEU A 440 11.29 1.80 -15.74
CA LEU A 440 10.96 0.58 -16.49
C LEU A 440 12.11 0.17 -17.43
N GLU A 441 12.84 1.14 -17.98
CA GLU A 441 14.02 0.87 -18.79
C GLU A 441 15.25 0.45 -17.98
N GLU A 442 15.34 0.90 -16.73
CA GLU A 442 16.42 0.53 -15.81
C GLU A 442 16.20 -0.82 -15.10
N GLY A 443 15.14 -1.56 -15.49
CA GLY A 443 14.86 -2.89 -14.93
C GLY A 443 14.18 -2.87 -13.56
N LEU A 444 13.26 -1.91 -13.35
CA LEU A 444 12.40 -1.93 -12.17
C LEU A 444 11.73 -3.31 -12.03
N PRO A 445 11.78 -3.96 -10.85
CA PRO A 445 11.20 -5.28 -10.66
C PRO A 445 9.67 -5.22 -10.61
N LEU A 446 9.05 -5.01 -11.78
CA LEU A 446 7.63 -5.25 -11.95
C LEU A 446 7.39 -6.71 -12.22
N MET A 447 6.50 -7.34 -11.47
CA MET A 447 6.18 -8.73 -11.70
C MET A 447 4.69 -9.00 -11.43
N VAL A 448 4.19 -10.04 -12.10
CA VAL A 448 2.88 -10.62 -11.83
C VAL A 448 3.06 -12.10 -11.52
N ILE A 449 2.54 -12.51 -10.37
CA ILE A 449 2.63 -13.87 -9.87
C ILE A 449 1.27 -14.54 -10.06
N PHE A 450 1.26 -15.73 -10.64
CA PHE A 450 0.09 -16.59 -10.78
C PHE A 450 0.25 -17.82 -9.90
N ARG A 451 -0.77 -18.10 -9.10
CA ARG A 451 -0.82 -19.25 -8.21
C ARG A 451 -2.15 -19.98 -8.33
N ALA A 452 -2.09 -21.29 -8.30
CA ALA A 452 -3.28 -22.11 -8.15
C ALA A 452 -3.39 -22.61 -6.71
N TYR A 453 -4.61 -22.60 -6.20
CA TYR A 453 -4.99 -23.17 -4.92
C TYR A 453 -6.10 -24.19 -5.15
N ILE A 454 -6.10 -25.23 -4.31
CA ILE A 454 -7.12 -26.25 -4.32
C ILE A 454 -7.74 -26.40 -2.93
N ALA A 455 -9.01 -26.81 -2.87
CA ALA A 455 -9.62 -27.18 -1.62
C ALA A 455 -8.75 -28.23 -0.91
N ARG A 456 -8.41 -27.97 0.35
CA ARG A 456 -7.44 -28.77 1.12
C ARG A 456 -7.82 -30.25 1.20
N GLU A 457 -9.10 -30.53 1.26
CA GLU A 457 -9.64 -31.89 1.32
C GLU A 457 -9.52 -32.66 0.00
N LYS A 458 -9.38 -31.97 -1.12
CA LYS A 458 -9.16 -32.49 -2.48
C LYS A 458 -7.69 -32.60 -2.86
N TYR A 459 -6.79 -32.10 -2.00
CA TYR A 459 -5.37 -32.06 -2.33
C TYR A 459 -4.76 -33.45 -2.37
N ASP A 460 -4.10 -33.77 -3.47
CA ASP A 460 -3.23 -34.89 -3.67
C ASP A 460 -1.91 -34.42 -4.31
N VAL A 461 -0.79 -35.06 -3.93
CA VAL A 461 0.54 -34.73 -4.47
C VAL A 461 0.63 -34.99 -5.98
N GLU A 462 -0.16 -35.92 -6.52
CA GLU A 462 -0.23 -36.18 -7.95
C GLU A 462 -0.79 -35.02 -8.76
N LEU A 463 -1.51 -34.10 -8.14
CA LEU A 463 -2.03 -32.88 -8.78
C LEU A 463 -0.97 -31.83 -9.05
N GLU A 464 0.13 -31.83 -8.29
CA GLU A 464 1.20 -30.82 -8.41
C GLU A 464 1.72 -30.65 -9.86
N PRO A 465 2.18 -31.72 -10.55
CA PRO A 465 2.67 -31.59 -11.92
C PRO A 465 1.56 -31.27 -12.93
N ILE A 466 0.34 -31.78 -12.71
CA ILE A 466 -0.79 -31.57 -13.63
C ILE A 466 -1.21 -30.10 -13.61
N ILE A 467 -1.42 -29.56 -12.43
CA ILE A 467 -1.86 -28.16 -12.24
C ILE A 467 -0.73 -27.20 -12.63
N SER A 468 0.53 -27.51 -12.32
CA SER A 468 1.67 -26.69 -12.77
C SER A 468 1.69 -26.54 -14.28
N LYS A 469 1.54 -27.63 -15.01
CA LYS A 469 1.54 -27.63 -16.49
C LYS A 469 0.31 -26.93 -17.05
N ALA A 470 -0.86 -27.14 -16.48
CA ALA A 470 -2.10 -26.49 -16.91
C ALA A 470 -2.02 -24.96 -16.69
N LEU A 471 -1.52 -24.55 -15.53
CA LEU A 471 -1.30 -23.13 -15.20
C LEU A 471 -0.35 -22.46 -16.19
N GLU A 472 0.82 -23.07 -16.43
CA GLU A 472 1.82 -22.57 -17.38
C GLU A 472 1.26 -22.43 -18.79
N SER A 473 0.68 -23.52 -19.32
CA SER A 473 0.12 -23.53 -20.70
C SER A 473 -1.03 -22.53 -20.87
N SER A 474 -1.89 -22.41 -19.85
CA SER A 474 -3.02 -21.47 -19.89
C SER A 474 -2.54 -20.00 -19.87
N ILE A 475 -1.54 -19.67 -19.07
CA ILE A 475 -0.97 -18.33 -19.02
C ILE A 475 -0.32 -17.98 -20.37
N GLU A 476 0.51 -18.90 -20.90
CA GLU A 476 1.19 -18.71 -22.19
C GLU A 476 0.19 -18.49 -23.33
N SER A 477 -0.86 -19.32 -23.42
CA SER A 477 -1.89 -19.21 -24.44
C SER A 477 -2.74 -17.95 -24.29
N THR A 478 -3.15 -17.62 -23.06
CA THR A 478 -4.04 -16.47 -22.78
C THR A 478 -3.33 -15.13 -23.02
N LEU A 479 -2.05 -15.04 -22.71
CA LEU A 479 -1.27 -13.81 -22.84
C LEU A 479 -0.50 -13.76 -24.17
N GLY A 480 -0.58 -14.79 -25.01
CA GLY A 480 0.13 -14.88 -26.28
C GLY A 480 1.66 -14.97 -26.10
N LEU A 481 2.11 -15.58 -24.99
CA LEU A 481 3.53 -15.74 -24.67
C LEU A 481 4.11 -16.98 -25.33
N THR A 482 5.36 -16.88 -25.79
CA THR A 482 6.14 -18.05 -26.16
C THR A 482 7.20 -18.32 -25.10
N ARG A 483 7.45 -19.60 -24.79
CA ARG A 483 8.50 -20.01 -23.84
C ARG A 483 9.85 -19.38 -24.15
N ARG A 484 10.15 -19.17 -25.44
CA ARG A 484 11.38 -18.53 -25.88
C ARG A 484 11.48 -17.06 -25.45
N GLU A 485 10.38 -16.29 -25.58
CA GLU A 485 10.34 -14.89 -25.13
C GLU A 485 10.50 -14.77 -23.63
N TYR A 486 9.92 -15.70 -22.87
CA TYR A 486 10.06 -15.77 -21.43
C TYR A 486 11.51 -16.09 -20.99
N ASP A 487 12.14 -17.09 -21.59
CA ASP A 487 13.52 -17.47 -21.30
C ASP A 487 14.51 -16.36 -21.69
N GLU A 488 14.27 -15.63 -22.76
CA GLU A 488 15.05 -14.46 -23.17
C GLU A 488 14.88 -13.29 -22.18
N ALA A 489 13.68 -13.09 -21.67
CA ALA A 489 13.38 -12.08 -20.66
C ALA A 489 14.10 -12.36 -19.34
N LEU A 490 14.04 -13.61 -18.87
CA LEU A 490 14.77 -14.05 -17.68
C LEU A 490 16.28 -13.87 -17.84
N LYS A 491 16.84 -14.29 -18.97
CA LYS A 491 18.29 -14.10 -19.25
C LYS A 491 18.69 -12.63 -19.20
N THR A 492 17.86 -11.76 -19.76
CA THR A 492 18.12 -10.31 -19.76
C THR A 492 18.06 -9.74 -18.34
N LEU A 493 17.11 -10.19 -17.53
CA LEU A 493 17.00 -9.79 -16.12
C LEU A 493 18.23 -10.23 -15.32
N PHE A 494 18.64 -11.51 -15.41
CA PHE A 494 19.80 -12.03 -14.70
C PHE A 494 21.10 -11.38 -15.17
N GLN A 495 21.29 -11.15 -16.47
CA GLN A 495 22.46 -10.43 -16.98
C GLN A 495 22.53 -8.98 -16.48
N HIS A 496 21.38 -8.33 -16.28
CA HIS A 496 21.32 -7.00 -15.68
C HIS A 496 21.70 -7.04 -14.19
N MET A 497 21.21 -8.02 -13.43
CA MET A 497 21.57 -8.21 -12.02
C MET A 497 23.07 -8.49 -11.87
N ASP A 498 23.66 -9.39 -12.67
CA ASP A 498 25.09 -9.67 -12.68
C ASP A 498 25.94 -8.46 -13.06
N SER A 499 25.49 -7.66 -14.03
CA SER A 499 26.18 -6.42 -14.43
C SER A 499 26.16 -5.34 -13.35
N ILE A 500 25.17 -5.40 -12.47
CA ILE A 500 25.01 -4.50 -11.32
C ILE A 500 25.95 -4.93 -10.18
N GLU A 501 26.05 -6.23 -9.90
CA GLU A 501 27.00 -6.76 -8.91
C GLU A 501 28.46 -6.50 -9.33
N HIS A 502 28.82 -6.71 -10.58
CA HIS A 502 30.17 -6.42 -11.08
C HIS A 502 30.54 -4.92 -11.05
N LYS A 503 29.59 -4.03 -11.28
CA LYS A 503 29.85 -2.58 -11.18
C LYS A 503 29.97 -2.09 -9.73
N SER A 504 29.37 -2.78 -8.77
CA SER A 504 29.49 -2.44 -7.34
C SER A 504 30.82 -2.93 -6.72
N MET A 505 31.47 -3.94 -7.33
CA MET A 505 32.78 -4.44 -6.87
C MET A 505 34.00 -3.70 -7.49
N THR A 506 33.76 -2.80 -8.45
CA THR A 506 34.80 -2.04 -9.15
C THR A 506 34.80 -0.54 -8.86
N MET A 507 34.03 -0.09 -7.90
CA MET A 507 34.06 1.25 -7.29
C MET A 507 34.32 1.13 -5.80
#